data_eeb921cbcbadae0fc9ddb25c81c58bf1
#
_entry.id   eeb921cbcbadae0fc9ddb25c81c58bf1
#
_cell.length_a   1.000
_cell.length_b   1.000
_cell.length_c   1.000
_cell.angle_alpha   90.00
_cell.angle_beta   90.00
_cell.angle_gamma   90.00
#
_symmetry.space_group_name_H-M   'P 1'
#
loop_
_entity.id
_entity.type
_entity.pdbx_description
1 polymer ?
#
loop_
_entity_poly.entity_id
_entity_poly.type
_entity_poly.pdbx_seq_one_letter_code
_entity_poly.pdbx_strand_id
1 'polypeptide(L)'
;LGAVWSLCAPDMGHTAIVDRYAQIAPKVLITQDKYIHANKEIDRSNVIKEVVSRLPTVEHHIPIGPVWDALLTRDVALKTEQVSFDHPVWIVYSSGTTGNPKPIVHGHGGVLLEGAKQSLHQDFKPSERFCWLTSSGWIMWNAQLAALGQGMTVCLYDGAPNYPDWSALWQFCAEECINYFGAGAAFFSSCAKAGVTPSKDLNLKALHSLGSTGSPLTEDAYDWIYANVKLDVWLAPISGGTDLAGAFVCGNPTMAVRSGEMQVRALGNAVRAFDAKGIEVIGEVGELVCTEPLPSMPLYFWGDDDGSRLHDSYFDVYPKVWRHGDWIEITHDGGSVIYGRSDATINRKGLRLGSSEIYQAVEGLDAIMDSLVVDLEFLGHDSFMP
;
A
#
# COMPACT_ATOMS: atom_id res chain seq x y z
N LEU A 1 -5.93 -24.57 -0.54
CA LEU A 1 -5.79 -25.13 0.82
C LEU A 1 -6.92 -24.67 1.76
N GLY A 2 -7.60 -23.54 1.48
CA GLY A 2 -8.62 -22.96 2.35
C GLY A 2 -8.06 -22.28 3.62
N ALA A 3 -6.73 -22.14 3.74
CA ALA A 3 -6.11 -21.45 4.86
C ALA A 3 -6.16 -19.93 4.68
N VAL A 4 -6.20 -19.20 5.81
CA VAL A 4 -6.16 -17.74 5.83
C VAL A 4 -4.74 -17.28 6.08
N TRP A 5 -4.24 -16.38 5.27
CA TRP A 5 -2.88 -15.86 5.33
C TRP A 5 -2.83 -14.51 6.05
N SER A 6 -1.78 -14.29 6.84
CA SER A 6 -1.46 -12.97 7.39
C SER A 6 0.04 -12.77 7.43
N LEU A 7 0.52 -11.55 7.27
CA LEU A 7 1.94 -11.25 7.16
C LEU A 7 2.30 -9.98 7.93
N CYS A 8 3.41 -10.04 8.67
CA CYS A 8 4.10 -8.90 9.27
C CYS A 8 5.49 -8.77 8.65
N ALA A 9 5.96 -7.55 8.50
CA ALA A 9 7.29 -7.30 7.99
C ALA A 9 8.37 -7.79 8.99
N PRO A 10 9.49 -8.34 8.52
CA PRO A 10 10.53 -8.91 9.38
C PRO A 10 11.25 -7.88 10.25
N ASP A 11 11.21 -6.62 9.89
CA ASP A 11 11.79 -5.48 10.63
C ASP A 11 10.91 -4.98 11.79
N MET A 12 9.63 -5.40 11.86
CA MET A 12 8.73 -4.98 12.95
C MET A 12 9.20 -5.45 14.32
N GLY A 13 9.00 -4.59 15.34
CA GLY A 13 9.27 -4.95 16.74
C GLY A 13 8.35 -6.07 17.25
N HIS A 14 8.80 -6.84 18.24
CA HIS A 14 8.04 -7.97 18.81
C HIS A 14 6.64 -7.55 19.29
N THR A 15 6.53 -6.39 19.96
CA THR A 15 5.24 -5.88 20.44
C THR A 15 4.27 -5.67 19.28
N ALA A 16 4.71 -5.00 18.20
CA ALA A 16 3.87 -4.74 17.04
C ALA A 16 3.42 -6.01 16.31
N ILE A 17 4.25 -7.07 16.30
CA ILE A 17 3.89 -8.39 15.76
C ILE A 17 2.86 -9.07 16.66
N VAL A 18 3.11 -9.09 17.98
CA VAL A 18 2.21 -9.73 18.95
C VAL A 18 0.84 -9.03 18.97
N ASP A 19 0.81 -7.70 18.96
CA ASP A 19 -0.45 -6.92 18.95
C ASP A 19 -1.33 -7.23 17.73
N ARG A 20 -0.72 -7.66 16.63
CA ARG A 20 -1.44 -8.13 15.43
C ARG A 20 -1.86 -9.59 15.55
N TYR A 21 -0.90 -10.47 15.79
CA TYR A 21 -1.13 -11.91 15.73
C TYR A 21 -1.92 -12.47 16.91
N ALA A 22 -1.81 -11.88 18.10
CA ALA A 22 -2.65 -12.28 19.22
C ALA A 22 -4.15 -12.10 18.96
N GLN A 23 -4.52 -11.12 18.12
CA GLN A 23 -5.92 -10.88 17.75
C GLN A 23 -6.50 -12.00 16.88
N ILE A 24 -5.66 -12.63 16.03
CA ILE A 24 -6.12 -13.62 15.03
C ILE A 24 -5.81 -15.07 15.43
N ALA A 25 -5.13 -15.28 16.56
CA ALA A 25 -4.84 -16.60 17.13
C ALA A 25 -4.27 -17.60 16.11
N PRO A 26 -3.10 -17.32 15.48
CA PRO A 26 -2.56 -18.16 14.41
C PRO A 26 -2.21 -19.55 14.91
N LYS A 27 -2.42 -20.58 14.05
CA LYS A 27 -2.05 -21.97 14.31
C LYS A 27 -0.67 -22.34 13.77
N VAL A 28 -0.28 -21.73 12.67
CA VAL A 28 1.01 -21.92 12.02
C VAL A 28 1.72 -20.58 11.94
N LEU A 29 2.96 -20.54 12.39
CA LEU A 29 3.82 -19.37 12.33
C LEU A 29 5.09 -19.70 11.55
N ILE A 30 5.28 -19.01 10.42
CA ILE A 30 6.50 -19.10 9.61
C ILE A 30 7.33 -17.87 9.94
N THR A 31 8.63 -18.04 10.22
CA THR A 31 9.51 -16.95 10.63
C THR A 31 10.83 -16.93 9.88
N GLN A 32 11.40 -15.72 9.78
CA GLN A 32 12.73 -15.48 9.26
C GLN A 32 13.62 -14.98 10.40
N ASP A 33 14.68 -15.74 10.74
CA ASP A 33 15.58 -15.44 11.88
C ASP A 33 16.43 -14.20 11.65
N LYS A 34 16.70 -13.86 10.38
CA LYS A 34 17.57 -12.77 9.99
C LYS A 34 17.21 -12.25 8.61
N TYR A 35 17.51 -11.00 8.38
CA TYR A 35 17.41 -10.38 7.06
C TYR A 35 18.62 -9.46 6.80
N ILE A 36 18.83 -9.09 5.52
CA ILE A 36 19.91 -8.19 5.13
C ILE A 36 19.31 -6.81 4.86
N HIS A 37 19.88 -5.77 5.46
CA HIS A 37 19.53 -4.39 5.17
C HIS A 37 20.82 -3.56 5.01
N ALA A 38 20.96 -2.84 3.89
CA ALA A 38 22.14 -2.06 3.55
C ALA A 38 23.45 -2.84 3.78
N ASN A 39 23.52 -4.09 3.27
CA ASN A 39 24.63 -5.04 3.41
C ASN A 39 24.99 -5.43 4.84
N LYS A 40 24.08 -5.24 5.79
CA LYS A 40 24.23 -5.68 7.19
C LYS A 40 23.22 -6.79 7.49
N GLU A 41 23.71 -7.90 8.03
CA GLU A 41 22.83 -8.95 8.57
C GLU A 41 22.22 -8.47 9.89
N ILE A 42 20.91 -8.53 9.99
CA ILE A 42 20.14 -8.16 11.18
C ILE A 42 19.57 -9.44 11.79
N ASP A 43 20.04 -9.81 12.97
CA ASP A 43 19.55 -10.97 13.73
C ASP A 43 18.23 -10.65 14.42
N ARG A 44 17.21 -11.47 14.19
CA ARG A 44 15.86 -11.39 14.74
C ARG A 44 15.53 -12.51 15.72
N SER A 45 16.48 -13.40 16.01
CA SER A 45 16.25 -14.60 16.82
C SER A 45 15.61 -14.30 18.18
N ASN A 46 16.01 -13.22 18.85
CA ASN A 46 15.43 -12.82 20.13
C ASN A 46 14.00 -12.30 19.99
N VAL A 47 13.74 -11.55 18.93
CA VAL A 47 12.38 -11.06 18.61
C VAL A 47 11.44 -12.23 18.35
N ILE A 48 11.88 -13.21 17.57
CA ILE A 48 11.08 -14.40 17.24
C ILE A 48 10.80 -15.24 18.51
N LYS A 49 11.80 -15.45 19.37
CA LYS A 49 11.59 -16.15 20.65
C LYS A 49 10.53 -15.46 21.49
N GLU A 50 10.58 -14.13 21.58
CA GLU A 50 9.60 -13.35 22.32
C GLU A 50 8.20 -13.47 21.69
N VAL A 51 8.09 -13.36 20.38
CA VAL A 51 6.82 -13.50 19.64
C VAL A 51 6.22 -14.89 19.87
N VAL A 52 6.99 -15.95 19.68
CA VAL A 52 6.52 -17.33 19.88
C VAL A 52 6.05 -17.56 21.30
N SER A 53 6.79 -17.05 22.30
CA SER A 53 6.43 -17.21 23.73
C SER A 53 5.10 -16.55 24.09
N ARG A 54 4.69 -15.49 23.34
CA ARG A 54 3.48 -14.70 23.57
C ARG A 54 2.30 -15.11 22.69
N LEU A 55 2.47 -16.11 21.82
CA LEU A 55 1.41 -16.62 20.93
C LEU A 55 1.08 -18.09 21.26
N PRO A 56 0.34 -18.36 22.35
CA PRO A 56 0.07 -19.73 22.83
C PRO A 56 -0.80 -20.57 21.87
N THR A 57 -1.40 -19.94 20.86
CA THR A 57 -2.23 -20.62 19.86
C THR A 57 -1.42 -21.26 18.73
N VAL A 58 -0.11 -20.93 18.63
CA VAL A 58 0.78 -21.49 17.61
C VAL A 58 1.06 -22.96 17.92
N GLU A 59 0.54 -23.83 17.07
CA GLU A 59 0.76 -25.28 17.15
C GLU A 59 2.00 -25.70 16.35
N HIS A 60 2.33 -24.96 15.30
CA HIS A 60 3.47 -25.23 14.44
C HIS A 60 4.28 -23.95 14.18
N HIS A 61 5.51 -23.93 14.69
CA HIS A 61 6.48 -22.88 14.38
C HIS A 61 7.49 -23.41 13.35
N ILE A 62 7.60 -22.73 12.20
CA ILE A 62 8.42 -23.14 11.06
C ILE A 62 9.42 -22.01 10.74
N PRO A 63 10.66 -22.08 11.26
CA PRO A 63 11.70 -21.14 10.84
C PRO A 63 12.15 -21.44 9.42
N ILE A 64 12.30 -20.40 8.59
CA ILE A 64 12.91 -20.47 7.26
C ILE A 64 14.39 -20.82 7.42
N GLY A 65 14.84 -21.86 6.71
CA GLY A 65 16.15 -22.46 6.82
C GLY A 65 16.05 -23.99 6.80
N PRO A 66 16.89 -24.74 7.52
CA PRO A 66 16.93 -26.21 7.43
C PRO A 66 15.60 -26.93 7.66
N VAL A 67 14.73 -26.39 8.54
CA VAL A 67 13.38 -26.94 8.78
C VAL A 67 12.48 -26.72 7.55
N TRP A 68 12.49 -25.51 7.03
CA TRP A 68 11.75 -25.15 5.81
C TRP A 68 12.24 -25.96 4.61
N ASP A 69 13.55 -26.06 4.41
CA ASP A 69 14.17 -26.79 3.30
C ASP A 69 13.79 -28.29 3.35
N ALA A 70 13.78 -28.87 4.55
CA ALA A 70 13.34 -30.26 4.74
C ALA A 70 11.85 -30.47 4.41
N LEU A 71 11.00 -29.47 4.61
CA LEU A 71 9.60 -29.51 4.19
C LEU A 71 9.45 -29.46 2.68
N LEU A 72 10.25 -28.63 2.00
CA LEU A 72 10.22 -28.50 0.53
C LEU A 72 10.67 -29.77 -0.21
N THR A 73 11.46 -30.64 0.42
CA THR A 73 11.85 -31.92 -0.19
C THR A 73 10.76 -32.98 -0.19
N ARG A 74 9.64 -32.73 0.50
CA ARG A 74 8.52 -33.70 0.55
C ARG A 74 7.72 -33.65 -0.74
N ASP A 75 7.62 -34.78 -1.42
CA ASP A 75 6.71 -34.92 -2.56
C ASP A 75 5.27 -35.09 -2.06
N VAL A 76 4.56 -33.96 -1.98
CA VAL A 76 3.18 -33.91 -1.53
C VAL A 76 2.35 -33.26 -2.63
N ALA A 77 1.36 -33.98 -3.14
CA ALA A 77 0.42 -33.44 -4.11
C ALA A 77 -0.34 -32.24 -3.55
N LEU A 78 -0.37 -31.13 -4.29
CA LEU A 78 -1.18 -29.97 -3.93
C LEU A 78 -2.66 -30.34 -3.92
N LYS A 79 -3.31 -30.21 -2.78
CA LYS A 79 -4.77 -30.33 -2.65
C LYS A 79 -5.37 -28.94 -2.56
N THR A 80 -6.22 -28.62 -3.52
CA THR A 80 -7.01 -27.38 -3.52
C THR A 80 -8.39 -27.65 -2.94
N GLU A 81 -8.93 -26.64 -2.26
CA GLU A 81 -10.30 -26.64 -1.75
C GLU A 81 -11.16 -25.69 -2.57
N GLN A 82 -12.37 -26.14 -2.89
CA GLN A 82 -13.39 -25.25 -3.45
C GLN A 82 -14.02 -24.46 -2.32
N VAL A 83 -13.89 -23.16 -2.38
CA VAL A 83 -14.37 -22.26 -1.34
C VAL A 83 -15.41 -21.29 -1.89
N SER A 84 -16.26 -20.72 -1.03
CA SER A 84 -17.22 -19.68 -1.40
C SER A 84 -16.51 -18.38 -1.79
N PHE A 85 -17.21 -17.51 -2.49
CA PHE A 85 -16.73 -16.17 -2.86
C PHE A 85 -16.22 -15.39 -1.63
N ASP A 86 -16.96 -15.45 -0.53
CA ASP A 86 -16.68 -14.76 0.71
C ASP A 86 -15.79 -15.56 1.68
N HIS A 87 -15.19 -16.67 1.25
CA HIS A 87 -14.24 -17.37 2.10
C HIS A 87 -13.02 -16.49 2.35
N PRO A 88 -12.56 -16.30 3.61
CA PRO A 88 -11.40 -15.50 3.92
C PRO A 88 -10.14 -16.00 3.19
N VAL A 89 -9.37 -15.08 2.62
CA VAL A 89 -8.08 -15.39 1.97
C VAL A 89 -6.92 -14.84 2.77
N TRP A 90 -7.02 -13.61 3.26
CA TRP A 90 -6.01 -13.00 4.10
C TRP A 90 -6.58 -12.05 5.13
N ILE A 91 -5.77 -11.79 6.16
CA ILE A 91 -5.99 -10.76 7.15
C ILE A 91 -4.83 -9.78 7.04
N VAL A 92 -5.16 -8.55 6.76
CA VAL A 92 -4.22 -7.42 6.67
C VAL A 92 -4.53 -6.41 7.75
N TYR A 93 -3.57 -5.52 8.04
CA TYR A 93 -3.73 -4.56 9.13
C TYR A 93 -3.62 -3.14 8.61
N SER A 94 -4.55 -2.30 9.04
CA SER A 94 -4.41 -0.84 8.94
C SER A 94 -4.23 -0.22 10.33
N SER A 95 -3.60 0.96 10.38
CA SER A 95 -3.49 1.71 11.62
C SER A 95 -4.90 2.14 12.08
N GLY A 96 -5.25 1.81 13.32
CA GLY A 96 -6.45 2.36 13.95
C GLY A 96 -6.17 3.77 14.46
N THR A 97 -7.16 4.64 14.40
CA THR A 97 -7.07 5.99 14.98
C THR A 97 -6.98 5.99 16.51
N THR A 98 -7.40 4.89 17.15
CA THR A 98 -7.45 4.77 18.61
C THR A 98 -7.17 3.33 19.05
N GLY A 99 -5.90 2.90 19.09
CA GLY A 99 -5.55 1.61 19.70
C GLY A 99 -4.85 0.61 18.78
N ASN A 100 -5.14 -0.68 18.95
CA ASN A 100 -4.52 -1.75 18.18
C ASN A 100 -4.87 -1.68 16.69
N PRO A 101 -3.96 -2.12 15.81
CA PRO A 101 -4.23 -2.22 14.38
C PRO A 101 -5.49 -3.02 14.07
N LYS A 102 -6.30 -2.55 13.11
CA LYS A 102 -7.54 -3.22 12.69
C LYS A 102 -7.20 -4.47 11.87
N PRO A 103 -7.61 -5.69 12.27
CA PRO A 103 -7.39 -6.91 11.49
C PRO A 103 -8.50 -7.08 10.45
N ILE A 104 -8.24 -6.64 9.25
CA ILE A 104 -9.18 -6.57 8.13
C ILE A 104 -9.19 -7.90 7.38
N VAL A 105 -10.35 -8.53 7.26
CA VAL A 105 -10.53 -9.81 6.57
C VAL A 105 -11.07 -9.58 5.17
N HIS A 106 -10.32 -10.05 4.16
CA HIS A 106 -10.76 -10.03 2.77
C HIS A 106 -11.10 -11.43 2.26
N GLY A 107 -12.11 -11.50 1.39
CA GLY A 107 -12.56 -12.71 0.75
C GLY A 107 -11.86 -13.01 -0.57
N HIS A 108 -11.83 -14.29 -0.96
CA HIS A 108 -11.25 -14.75 -2.22
C HIS A 108 -11.82 -14.01 -3.43
N GLY A 109 -13.14 -13.88 -3.51
CA GLY A 109 -13.80 -13.27 -4.66
C GLY A 109 -13.48 -11.80 -4.82
N GLY A 110 -13.51 -11.03 -3.71
CA GLY A 110 -13.15 -9.61 -3.71
C GLY A 110 -11.72 -9.39 -4.19
N VAL A 111 -10.77 -10.16 -3.67
CA VAL A 111 -9.35 -10.09 -4.06
C VAL A 111 -9.12 -10.45 -5.53
N LEU A 112 -9.80 -11.47 -6.05
CA LEU A 112 -9.71 -11.83 -7.47
C LEU A 112 -10.27 -10.74 -8.39
N LEU A 113 -11.36 -10.08 -8.00
CA LEU A 113 -11.92 -8.95 -8.76
C LEU A 113 -11.00 -7.72 -8.73
N GLU A 114 -10.39 -7.41 -7.57
CA GLU A 114 -9.37 -6.35 -7.50
C GLU A 114 -8.16 -6.68 -8.38
N GLY A 115 -7.71 -7.94 -8.41
CA GLY A 115 -6.65 -8.38 -9.32
C GLY A 115 -7.00 -8.19 -10.79
N ALA A 116 -8.23 -8.49 -11.20
CA ALA A 116 -8.72 -8.26 -12.56
C ALA A 116 -8.81 -6.77 -12.88
N LYS A 117 -9.32 -5.94 -11.97
CA LYS A 117 -9.33 -4.47 -12.10
C LYS A 117 -7.93 -3.92 -12.27
N GLN A 118 -7.00 -4.33 -11.40
CA GLN A 118 -5.61 -3.90 -11.44
C GLN A 118 -4.97 -4.25 -12.79
N SER A 119 -5.21 -5.45 -13.32
CA SER A 119 -4.66 -5.86 -14.61
C SER A 119 -5.12 -4.98 -15.77
N LEU A 120 -6.39 -4.57 -15.76
CA LEU A 120 -6.95 -3.67 -16.77
C LEU A 120 -6.42 -2.24 -16.63
N HIS A 121 -6.38 -1.73 -15.39
CA HIS A 121 -5.95 -0.37 -15.10
C HIS A 121 -4.46 -0.14 -15.23
N GLN A 122 -3.66 -1.17 -15.08
CA GLN A 122 -2.19 -1.11 -15.16
C GLN A 122 -1.63 -1.78 -16.40
N ASP A 123 -2.52 -2.17 -17.33
CA ASP A 123 -2.16 -2.77 -18.63
C ASP A 123 -1.21 -3.97 -18.49
N PHE A 124 -1.50 -4.87 -17.54
CA PHE A 124 -0.69 -6.06 -17.30
C PHE A 124 -0.73 -7.01 -18.51
N LYS A 125 0.45 -7.45 -18.95
CA LYS A 125 0.59 -8.37 -20.08
C LYS A 125 1.28 -9.65 -19.65
N PRO A 126 0.75 -10.82 -20.05
CA PRO A 126 1.42 -12.10 -19.80
C PRO A 126 2.88 -12.07 -20.28
N SER A 127 3.75 -12.74 -19.55
CA SER A 127 5.19 -12.85 -19.82
C SER A 127 6.02 -11.57 -19.57
N GLU A 128 5.41 -10.44 -19.25
CA GLU A 128 6.12 -9.25 -18.78
C GLU A 128 6.61 -9.39 -17.35
N ARG A 129 7.55 -8.54 -16.97
CA ARG A 129 8.18 -8.54 -15.64
C ARG A 129 7.70 -7.34 -14.84
N PHE A 130 7.14 -7.65 -13.68
CA PHE A 130 6.58 -6.70 -12.73
C PHE A 130 7.43 -6.63 -11.47
N CYS A 131 7.68 -5.44 -10.97
CA CYS A 131 8.30 -5.22 -9.68
C CYS A 131 7.60 -4.08 -8.96
N TRP A 132 7.31 -4.26 -7.68
CA TRP A 132 6.86 -3.18 -6.81
C TRP A 132 7.73 -3.13 -5.57
N LEU A 133 8.39 -1.97 -5.33
CA LEU A 133 9.13 -1.75 -4.10
C LEU A 133 8.15 -1.62 -2.93
N THR A 134 8.15 -2.60 -2.05
CA THR A 134 7.20 -2.65 -0.92
C THR A 134 7.77 -3.44 0.25
N SER A 135 7.41 -3.03 1.46
CA SER A 135 7.52 -3.89 2.63
C SER A 135 6.52 -5.05 2.54
N SER A 136 6.90 -6.22 3.03
CA SER A 136 6.00 -7.37 3.10
C SER A 136 4.80 -7.15 4.04
N GLY A 137 4.88 -6.19 4.96
CA GLY A 137 3.77 -5.81 5.83
C GLY A 137 2.79 -4.81 5.23
N TRP A 138 3.00 -4.34 3.99
CA TRP A 138 2.14 -3.39 3.31
C TRP A 138 1.26 -4.07 2.27
N ILE A 139 0.05 -3.55 2.03
CA ILE A 139 -0.92 -4.14 1.09
C ILE A 139 -0.35 -4.32 -0.33
N MET A 140 0.61 -3.48 -0.74
CA MET A 140 1.24 -3.60 -2.06
C MET A 140 2.04 -4.89 -2.24
N TRP A 141 2.48 -5.55 -1.15
CA TRP A 141 3.01 -6.90 -1.23
C TRP A 141 1.94 -7.89 -1.73
N ASN A 142 0.74 -7.82 -1.18
CA ASN A 142 -0.39 -8.66 -1.57
C ASN A 142 -0.86 -8.31 -2.99
N ALA A 143 -0.82 -7.04 -3.39
CA ALA A 143 -1.22 -6.58 -4.72
C ALA A 143 -0.36 -7.16 -5.86
N GLN A 144 0.89 -7.58 -5.59
CA GLN A 144 1.73 -8.25 -6.59
C GLN A 144 1.16 -9.59 -7.07
N LEU A 145 0.28 -10.23 -6.26
CA LEU A 145 -0.41 -11.45 -6.67
C LEU A 145 -1.30 -11.25 -7.91
N ALA A 146 -1.80 -10.03 -8.13
CA ALA A 146 -2.56 -9.70 -9.33
C ALA A 146 -1.72 -9.87 -10.59
N ALA A 147 -0.48 -9.35 -10.59
CA ALA A 147 0.45 -9.50 -11.71
C ALA A 147 0.81 -10.98 -11.95
N LEU A 148 1.10 -11.72 -10.88
CA LEU A 148 1.36 -13.15 -10.96
C LEU A 148 0.17 -13.94 -11.53
N GLY A 149 -1.05 -13.60 -11.08
CA GLY A 149 -2.29 -14.21 -11.56
C GLY A 149 -2.59 -13.93 -13.03
N GLN A 150 -2.03 -12.88 -13.61
CA GLN A 150 -2.11 -12.54 -15.04
C GLN A 150 -0.99 -13.16 -15.89
N GLY A 151 -0.15 -14.00 -15.30
CA GLY A 151 0.96 -14.66 -16.01
C GLY A 151 2.20 -13.79 -16.20
N MET A 152 2.33 -12.72 -15.43
CA MET A 152 3.56 -11.94 -15.36
C MET A 152 4.60 -12.63 -14.46
N THR A 153 5.87 -12.30 -14.64
CA THR A 153 6.92 -12.65 -13.69
C THR A 153 7.03 -11.54 -12.64
N VAL A 154 6.77 -11.88 -11.39
CA VAL A 154 7.00 -10.94 -10.27
C VAL A 154 8.47 -11.00 -9.87
N CYS A 155 9.16 -9.88 -9.96
CA CYS A 155 10.53 -9.70 -9.54
C CYS A 155 10.56 -9.07 -8.16
N LEU A 156 11.17 -9.74 -7.19
CA LEU A 156 11.26 -9.28 -5.81
C LEU A 156 12.65 -8.69 -5.57
N TYR A 157 12.68 -7.51 -4.97
CA TYR A 157 13.92 -6.88 -4.51
C TYR A 157 14.01 -6.99 -2.98
N ASP A 158 15.02 -7.70 -2.50
CA ASP A 158 15.30 -7.83 -1.06
C ASP A 158 16.54 -7.00 -0.71
N GLY A 159 16.32 -5.79 -0.23
CA GLY A 159 17.40 -4.86 0.12
C GLY A 159 16.91 -3.45 0.41
N ALA A 160 17.83 -2.60 0.87
CA ALA A 160 17.55 -1.20 1.06
C ALA A 160 17.52 -0.46 -0.30
N PRO A 161 16.49 0.35 -0.58
CA PRO A 161 16.33 1.01 -1.89
C PRO A 161 17.41 2.05 -2.20
N ASN A 162 18.12 2.51 -1.17
CA ASN A 162 19.16 3.53 -1.22
C ASN A 162 20.60 2.97 -1.00
N TYR A 163 20.78 1.64 -1.12
CA TYR A 163 22.09 1.02 -0.94
C TYR A 163 22.54 0.30 -2.21
N PRO A 164 23.76 0.55 -2.72
CA PRO A 164 24.77 1.49 -2.21
C PRO A 164 24.40 2.97 -2.37
N ASP A 165 23.47 3.28 -3.26
CA ASP A 165 22.91 4.61 -3.52
C ASP A 165 21.51 4.49 -4.15
N TRP A 166 20.86 5.63 -4.43
CA TRP A 166 19.49 5.67 -4.99
C TRP A 166 19.37 5.17 -6.45
N SER A 167 20.48 4.81 -7.11
CA SER A 167 20.45 4.20 -8.45
C SER A 167 20.22 2.68 -8.42
N ALA A 168 20.37 2.03 -7.26
CA ALA A 168 20.37 0.58 -7.12
C ALA A 168 19.11 -0.10 -7.70
N LEU A 169 17.93 0.43 -7.43
CA LEU A 169 16.68 -0.11 -7.98
C LEU A 169 16.52 0.14 -9.49
N TRP A 170 17.04 1.22 -9.99
CA TRP A 170 17.06 1.48 -11.44
C TRP A 170 18.01 0.53 -12.16
N GLN A 171 19.16 0.19 -11.55
CA GLN A 171 20.05 -0.84 -12.04
C GLN A 171 19.35 -2.19 -12.07
N PHE A 172 18.67 -2.57 -10.98
CA PHE A 172 17.84 -3.78 -10.92
C PHE A 172 16.78 -3.80 -12.04
N CYS A 173 16.08 -2.69 -12.26
CA CYS A 173 15.11 -2.58 -13.35
C CYS A 173 15.74 -2.81 -14.73
N ALA A 174 16.94 -2.31 -14.97
CA ALA A 174 17.66 -2.47 -16.22
C ALA A 174 18.18 -3.90 -16.42
N GLU A 175 18.81 -4.49 -15.40
CA GLU A 175 19.38 -5.83 -15.41
C GLU A 175 18.31 -6.91 -15.56
N GLU A 176 17.21 -6.77 -14.81
CA GLU A 176 16.09 -7.70 -14.84
C GLU A 176 15.08 -7.41 -15.96
N CYS A 177 15.34 -6.42 -16.81
CA CYS A 177 14.43 -6.03 -17.89
C CYS A 177 12.98 -5.84 -17.39
N ILE A 178 12.80 -5.12 -16.29
CA ILE A 178 11.48 -4.84 -15.71
C ILE A 178 10.64 -4.02 -16.70
N ASN A 179 9.40 -4.46 -16.92
CA ASN A 179 8.44 -3.79 -17.81
C ASN A 179 7.58 -2.79 -17.03
N TYR A 180 7.12 -3.18 -15.86
CA TYR A 180 6.35 -2.36 -14.94
C TYR A 180 7.06 -2.25 -13.60
N PHE A 181 7.43 -1.04 -13.19
CA PHE A 181 8.03 -0.77 -11.89
C PHE A 181 7.14 0.16 -11.05
N GLY A 182 6.87 -0.20 -9.80
CA GLY A 182 6.10 0.61 -8.86
C GLY A 182 6.85 0.86 -7.57
N ALA A 183 6.62 2.05 -6.98
CA ALA A 183 7.19 2.43 -5.68
C ALA A 183 6.29 3.45 -4.96
N GLY A 184 6.58 3.72 -3.69
CA GLY A 184 6.01 4.85 -2.98
C GLY A 184 6.48 6.18 -3.59
N ALA A 185 5.67 7.24 -3.52
CA ALA A 185 6.03 8.56 -4.05
C ALA A 185 7.33 9.10 -3.44
N ALA A 186 7.59 8.82 -2.17
CA ALA A 186 8.83 9.18 -1.48
C ALA A 186 10.10 8.63 -2.14
N PHE A 187 10.04 7.45 -2.78
CA PHE A 187 11.18 6.89 -3.52
C PHE A 187 11.56 7.78 -4.71
N PHE A 188 10.59 8.21 -5.50
CA PHE A 188 10.83 9.08 -6.65
C PHE A 188 11.37 10.44 -6.24
N SER A 189 10.79 11.03 -5.20
CA SER A 189 11.27 12.30 -4.62
C SER A 189 12.70 12.18 -4.08
N SER A 190 13.03 11.08 -3.42
CA SER A 190 14.40 10.82 -2.92
C SER A 190 15.41 10.66 -4.05
N CYS A 191 15.04 9.96 -5.14
CA CYS A 191 15.88 9.85 -6.33
C CYS A 191 16.13 11.22 -6.98
N ALA A 192 15.09 12.07 -7.07
CA ALA A 192 15.20 13.43 -7.58
C ALA A 192 16.16 14.28 -6.74
N LYS A 193 15.98 14.29 -5.41
CA LYS A 193 16.86 15.01 -4.46
C LYS A 193 18.32 14.50 -4.52
N ALA A 194 18.52 13.21 -4.70
CA ALA A 194 19.86 12.62 -4.84
C ALA A 194 20.51 12.88 -6.22
N GLY A 195 19.79 13.53 -7.14
CA GLY A 195 20.31 13.86 -8.47
C GLY A 195 20.54 12.63 -9.37
N VAL A 196 19.81 11.52 -9.12
CA VAL A 196 19.91 10.31 -9.94
C VAL A 196 19.36 10.57 -11.33
N THR A 197 20.05 10.08 -12.37
CA THR A 197 19.66 10.27 -13.77
C THR A 197 19.69 8.92 -14.53
N PRO A 198 18.74 8.01 -14.26
CA PRO A 198 18.79 6.64 -14.76
C PRO A 198 18.89 6.53 -16.29
N SER A 199 18.24 7.44 -17.04
CA SER A 199 18.24 7.45 -18.50
C SER A 199 19.61 7.66 -19.14
N LYS A 200 20.58 8.22 -18.39
CA LYS A 200 21.93 8.49 -18.92
C LYS A 200 22.82 7.26 -18.86
N ASP A 201 22.67 6.45 -17.83
CA ASP A 201 23.65 5.43 -17.47
C ASP A 201 23.09 4.00 -17.65
N LEU A 202 21.75 3.85 -17.78
CA LEU A 202 21.09 2.56 -17.76
C LEU A 202 20.23 2.31 -19.01
N ASN A 203 20.16 1.05 -19.42
CA ASN A 203 19.27 0.61 -20.50
C ASN A 203 17.87 0.28 -19.94
N LEU A 204 16.99 1.26 -19.88
CA LEU A 204 15.61 1.11 -19.45
C LEU A 204 14.63 0.86 -20.62
N LYS A 205 15.11 0.28 -21.72
CA LYS A 205 14.26 0.06 -22.91
C LYS A 205 13.04 -0.82 -22.63
N ALA A 206 13.18 -1.81 -21.75
CA ALA A 206 12.09 -2.71 -21.38
C ALA A 206 11.02 -2.02 -20.52
N LEU A 207 11.40 -1.01 -19.72
CA LEU A 207 10.50 -0.29 -18.83
C LEU A 207 9.54 0.58 -19.65
N HIS A 208 8.23 0.31 -19.56
CA HIS A 208 7.22 1.10 -20.24
C HIS A 208 6.18 1.69 -19.30
N SER A 209 6.12 1.23 -18.04
CA SER A 209 5.14 1.70 -17.07
C SER A 209 5.75 1.91 -15.70
N LEU A 210 5.31 2.97 -15.03
CA LEU A 210 5.63 3.27 -13.64
C LEU A 210 4.35 3.43 -12.82
N GLY A 211 4.32 2.83 -11.63
CA GLY A 211 3.27 3.03 -10.64
C GLY A 211 3.77 3.82 -9.43
N SER A 212 2.88 4.57 -8.80
CA SER A 212 3.16 5.26 -7.54
C SER A 212 1.96 5.20 -6.60
N THR A 213 2.21 5.08 -5.29
CA THR A 213 1.17 5.13 -4.25
C THR A 213 1.77 5.44 -2.88
N GLY A 214 0.93 5.45 -1.84
CA GLY A 214 1.33 5.65 -0.43
C GLY A 214 1.27 7.11 0.02
N SER A 215 1.58 8.03 -0.86
CA SER A 215 1.35 9.47 -0.73
C SER A 215 1.13 10.08 -2.12
N PRO A 216 0.60 11.30 -2.22
CA PRO A 216 0.47 12.00 -3.50
C PRO A 216 1.83 12.14 -4.19
N LEU A 217 1.89 11.81 -5.48
CA LEU A 217 3.06 12.06 -6.30
C LEU A 217 3.07 13.54 -6.71
N THR A 218 4.11 14.27 -6.36
CA THR A 218 4.22 15.71 -6.63
C THR A 218 4.49 15.99 -8.12
N GLU A 219 4.09 17.17 -8.61
CA GLU A 219 4.38 17.60 -9.98
C GLU A 219 5.89 17.58 -10.29
N ASP A 220 6.73 18.00 -9.35
CA ASP A 220 8.19 17.94 -9.47
C ASP A 220 8.69 16.50 -9.68
N ALA A 221 8.05 15.52 -9.05
CA ALA A 221 8.40 14.12 -9.24
C ALA A 221 7.97 13.60 -10.63
N TYR A 222 6.81 14.06 -11.17
CA TYR A 222 6.44 13.80 -12.57
C TYR A 222 7.49 14.36 -13.53
N ASP A 223 7.85 15.62 -13.38
CA ASP A 223 8.84 16.30 -14.22
C ASP A 223 10.18 15.59 -14.16
N TRP A 224 10.62 15.21 -12.96
CA TRP A 224 11.86 14.46 -12.78
C TRP A 224 11.82 13.10 -13.49
N ILE A 225 10.71 12.35 -13.38
CA ILE A 225 10.55 11.04 -14.03
C ILE A 225 10.68 11.18 -15.54
N TYR A 226 9.96 12.09 -16.16
CA TYR A 226 9.98 12.28 -17.61
C TYR A 226 11.33 12.82 -18.11
N ALA A 227 12.00 13.66 -17.34
CA ALA A 227 13.29 14.22 -17.70
C ALA A 227 14.47 13.25 -17.49
N ASN A 228 14.42 12.39 -16.44
CA ASN A 228 15.58 11.65 -15.98
C ASN A 228 15.42 10.12 -16.02
N VAL A 229 14.21 9.58 -16.09
CA VAL A 229 13.99 8.13 -16.20
C VAL A 229 13.70 7.75 -17.65
N LYS A 230 12.55 8.18 -18.19
CA LYS A 230 12.19 7.86 -19.57
C LYS A 230 11.05 8.75 -20.05
N LEU A 231 11.22 9.39 -21.20
CA LEU A 231 10.25 10.35 -21.75
C LEU A 231 8.92 9.70 -22.19
N ASP A 232 8.97 8.45 -22.68
CA ASP A 232 7.82 7.71 -23.21
C ASP A 232 7.25 6.66 -22.20
N VAL A 233 7.59 6.77 -20.93
CA VAL A 233 7.04 5.88 -19.91
C VAL A 233 5.61 6.30 -19.57
N TRP A 234 4.73 5.32 -19.41
CA TRP A 234 3.40 5.58 -18.88
C TRP A 234 3.44 5.63 -17.35
N LEU A 235 3.13 6.78 -16.77
CA LEU A 235 3.10 6.98 -15.33
C LEU A 235 1.64 6.88 -14.84
N ALA A 236 1.38 5.86 -14.01
CA ALA A 236 0.06 5.48 -13.53
C ALA A 236 -0.01 5.44 -11.99
N PRO A 237 -0.06 6.58 -11.31
CA PRO A 237 -0.29 6.61 -9.87
C PRO A 237 -1.65 6.01 -9.52
N ILE A 238 -1.72 5.43 -8.31
CA ILE A 238 -2.94 4.86 -7.76
C ILE A 238 -3.17 5.38 -6.34
N SER A 239 -4.42 5.57 -5.96
CA SER A 239 -4.81 5.75 -4.57
C SER A 239 -5.90 4.77 -4.20
N GLY A 240 -5.69 4.13 -3.06
CA GLY A 240 -6.58 3.12 -2.51
C GLY A 240 -6.22 2.82 -1.08
N GLY A 241 -6.57 1.63 -0.59
CA GLY A 241 -6.30 1.30 0.80
C GLY A 241 -6.19 -0.19 1.06
N THR A 242 -5.54 -0.49 2.17
CA THR A 242 -5.57 -1.81 2.80
C THR A 242 -7.01 -2.25 3.04
N ASP A 243 -7.87 -1.28 3.32
CA ASP A 243 -9.27 -1.46 3.68
C ASP A 243 -10.11 -2.11 2.59
N LEU A 244 -9.85 -1.82 1.30
CA LEU A 244 -10.52 -2.49 0.19
C LEU A 244 -9.61 -3.46 -0.59
N ALA A 245 -8.36 -3.61 -0.18
CA ALA A 245 -7.33 -4.38 -0.89
C ALA A 245 -7.16 -4.00 -2.37
N GLY A 246 -7.38 -2.75 -2.71
CA GLY A 246 -7.40 -2.25 -4.08
C GLY A 246 -7.32 -0.73 -4.18
N ALA A 247 -7.62 -0.20 -5.36
CA ALA A 247 -7.58 1.23 -5.64
C ALA A 247 -8.99 1.81 -5.86
N PHE A 248 -9.21 3.04 -5.36
CA PHE A 248 -10.38 3.88 -5.66
C PHE A 248 -10.19 4.64 -6.97
N VAL A 249 -8.99 5.16 -7.19
CA VAL A 249 -8.59 5.90 -8.38
C VAL A 249 -7.24 5.40 -8.89
N CYS A 250 -7.04 5.42 -10.20
CA CYS A 250 -5.94 4.72 -10.83
C CYS A 250 -5.65 5.22 -12.26
N GLY A 251 -4.71 4.56 -12.92
CA GLY A 251 -4.36 4.82 -14.32
C GLY A 251 -5.38 4.29 -15.31
N ASN A 252 -5.25 4.79 -16.54
CA ASN A 252 -5.93 4.28 -17.72
C ASN A 252 -4.98 4.39 -18.93
N PRO A 253 -4.54 3.27 -19.52
CA PRO A 253 -3.54 3.28 -20.60
C PRO A 253 -4.03 3.96 -21.90
N THR A 254 -5.33 4.22 -22.02
CA THR A 254 -5.92 4.88 -23.21
C THR A 254 -6.07 6.39 -23.06
N MET A 255 -5.68 6.96 -21.92
CA MET A 255 -5.82 8.38 -21.62
C MET A 255 -4.46 9.05 -21.43
N ALA A 256 -4.39 10.34 -21.69
CA ALA A 256 -3.20 11.14 -21.41
C ALA A 256 -2.94 11.23 -19.90
N VAL A 257 -1.67 11.22 -19.51
CA VAL A 257 -1.22 11.52 -18.16
C VAL A 257 -1.14 13.02 -17.97
N ARG A 258 -1.69 13.52 -16.86
CA ARG A 258 -1.54 14.91 -16.41
C ARG A 258 -0.76 14.94 -15.12
N SER A 259 0.18 15.85 -15.00
CA SER A 259 1.00 15.99 -13.80
C SER A 259 0.10 16.29 -12.58
N GLY A 260 0.36 15.59 -11.48
CA GLY A 260 -0.41 15.73 -10.24
C GLY A 260 -1.77 15.03 -10.22
N GLU A 261 -2.25 14.46 -11.34
CA GLU A 261 -3.56 13.81 -11.42
C GLU A 261 -3.46 12.28 -11.58
N MET A 262 -4.43 11.56 -11.03
CA MET A 262 -4.77 10.19 -11.40
C MET A 262 -5.86 10.20 -12.46
N GLN A 263 -5.75 9.30 -13.44
CA GLN A 263 -6.49 9.43 -14.69
C GLN A 263 -7.99 9.14 -14.56
N VAL A 264 -8.37 8.14 -13.73
CA VAL A 264 -9.78 7.70 -13.64
C VAL A 264 -10.14 7.12 -12.28
N ARG A 265 -11.42 7.09 -11.98
CA ARG A 265 -11.97 6.23 -10.93
C ARG A 265 -11.84 4.77 -11.36
N ALA A 266 -11.49 3.89 -10.42
CA ALA A 266 -11.32 2.47 -10.70
C ALA A 266 -12.66 1.83 -11.14
N LEU A 267 -12.59 0.87 -12.04
CA LEU A 267 -13.75 0.14 -12.56
C LEU A 267 -14.60 -0.43 -11.41
N GLY A 268 -15.91 -0.24 -11.49
CA GLY A 268 -16.87 -0.72 -10.49
C GLY A 268 -16.92 0.10 -9.21
N ASN A 269 -16.09 1.13 -9.05
CA ASN A 269 -16.07 1.96 -7.86
C ASN A 269 -16.90 3.24 -8.05
N ALA A 270 -17.96 3.39 -7.27
CA ALA A 270 -18.79 4.59 -7.29
C ALA A 270 -18.18 5.69 -6.40
N VAL A 271 -16.93 6.06 -6.69
CA VAL A 271 -16.19 7.10 -5.97
C VAL A 271 -16.78 8.47 -6.23
N ARG A 272 -16.94 9.26 -5.16
CA ARG A 272 -17.40 10.66 -5.19
C ARG A 272 -16.56 11.49 -4.23
N ALA A 273 -16.57 12.81 -4.45
CA ALA A 273 -16.12 13.80 -3.50
C ALA A 273 -17.36 14.41 -2.82
N PHE A 274 -17.47 14.34 -1.49
CA PHE A 274 -18.58 14.93 -0.75
C PHE A 274 -18.11 16.17 0.01
N ASP A 275 -18.92 17.24 -0.04
CA ASP A 275 -18.75 18.41 0.82
C ASP A 275 -19.13 18.09 2.29
N ALA A 276 -18.96 19.06 3.18
CA ALA A 276 -19.30 18.92 4.60
C ALA A 276 -20.80 18.63 4.88
N LYS A 277 -21.67 18.77 3.87
CA LYS A 277 -23.11 18.47 3.97
C LYS A 277 -23.46 17.11 3.37
N GLY A 278 -22.47 16.38 2.83
CA GLY A 278 -22.68 15.11 2.14
C GLY A 278 -23.23 15.27 0.72
N ILE A 279 -22.98 16.40 0.09
CA ILE A 279 -23.41 16.69 -1.30
C ILE A 279 -22.19 16.45 -2.20
N GLU A 280 -22.41 15.76 -3.34
CA GLU A 280 -21.36 15.52 -4.34
C GLU A 280 -20.89 16.85 -4.94
N VAL A 281 -19.55 17.01 -5.02
CA VAL A 281 -18.89 18.18 -5.65
C VAL A 281 -17.94 17.71 -6.74
N ILE A 282 -17.76 18.55 -7.78
CA ILE A 282 -16.84 18.33 -8.89
C ILE A 282 -16.00 19.60 -9.07
N GLY A 283 -14.68 19.44 -9.24
CA GLY A 283 -13.74 20.56 -9.31
C GLY A 283 -13.54 21.28 -7.97
N GLU A 284 -13.94 20.63 -6.88
CA GLU A 284 -13.76 21.09 -5.52
C GLU A 284 -13.28 19.93 -4.66
N VAL A 285 -12.49 20.23 -3.62
CA VAL A 285 -12.01 19.25 -2.65
C VAL A 285 -13.14 18.81 -1.73
N GLY A 286 -13.33 17.49 -1.61
CA GLY A 286 -14.30 16.89 -0.72
C GLY A 286 -13.77 15.61 -0.07
N GLU A 287 -14.57 15.03 0.83
CA GLU A 287 -14.29 13.73 1.43
C GLU A 287 -14.43 12.62 0.39
N LEU A 288 -13.43 11.73 0.28
CA LEU A 288 -13.52 10.56 -0.58
C LEU A 288 -14.56 9.58 0.00
N VAL A 289 -15.60 9.35 -0.77
CA VAL A 289 -16.63 8.38 -0.43
C VAL A 289 -16.86 7.38 -1.58
N CYS A 290 -17.34 6.19 -1.22
CA CYS A 290 -17.83 5.21 -2.19
C CYS A 290 -19.32 4.97 -1.90
N THR A 291 -20.17 5.35 -2.86
CA THR A 291 -21.63 5.39 -2.66
C THR A 291 -22.33 4.06 -2.94
N GLU A 292 -21.62 3.10 -3.53
CA GLU A 292 -22.13 1.77 -3.82
C GLU A 292 -21.21 0.69 -3.23
N PRO A 293 -21.75 -0.48 -2.83
CA PRO A 293 -20.95 -1.57 -2.30
C PRO A 293 -19.92 -2.09 -3.30
N LEU A 294 -18.75 -2.45 -2.80
CA LEU A 294 -17.68 -3.10 -3.57
C LEU A 294 -17.52 -4.55 -3.12
N PRO A 295 -17.32 -5.49 -4.05
CA PRO A 295 -17.04 -6.88 -3.70
C PRO A 295 -15.76 -7.10 -2.88
N SER A 296 -14.84 -6.13 -2.90
CA SER A 296 -13.58 -6.14 -2.17
C SER A 296 -13.61 -5.39 -0.84
N MET A 297 -14.76 -4.82 -0.44
CA MET A 297 -14.92 -4.31 0.93
C MET A 297 -14.64 -5.41 1.94
N PRO A 298 -14.14 -5.08 3.15
CA PRO A 298 -13.88 -6.06 4.18
C PRO A 298 -15.10 -6.95 4.44
N LEU A 299 -14.87 -8.24 4.59
CA LEU A 299 -15.94 -9.13 5.04
C LEU A 299 -16.36 -8.78 6.48
N TYR A 300 -15.36 -8.53 7.32
CA TYR A 300 -15.49 -8.12 8.72
C TYR A 300 -14.10 -7.76 9.26
N PHE A 301 -14.03 -7.19 10.45
CA PHE A 301 -12.79 -7.16 11.23
C PHE A 301 -12.73 -8.39 12.11
N TRP A 302 -11.60 -9.04 12.20
CA TRP A 302 -11.45 -10.20 13.06
C TRP A 302 -11.71 -9.83 14.52
N GLY A 303 -12.61 -10.61 15.18
CA GLY A 303 -13.05 -10.31 16.56
C GLY A 303 -14.00 -9.13 16.70
N ASP A 304 -14.69 -8.75 15.62
CA ASP A 304 -15.74 -7.74 15.59
C ASP A 304 -17.10 -8.43 15.33
N ASP A 305 -17.56 -9.19 16.33
CA ASP A 305 -18.67 -10.14 16.19
C ASP A 305 -20.01 -9.44 15.91
N ASP A 306 -20.18 -8.19 16.38
CA ASP A 306 -21.38 -7.38 16.15
C ASP A 306 -21.26 -6.39 14.97
N GLY A 307 -20.07 -6.30 14.36
CA GLY A 307 -19.78 -5.42 13.23
C GLY A 307 -19.70 -3.93 13.59
N SER A 308 -19.72 -3.60 14.87
CA SER A 308 -19.73 -2.19 15.32
C SER A 308 -18.46 -1.45 14.94
N ARG A 309 -17.28 -2.07 15.08
CA ARG A 309 -15.99 -1.46 14.72
C ARG A 309 -15.86 -1.19 13.23
N LEU A 310 -16.38 -2.11 12.41
CA LEU A 310 -16.41 -1.93 10.95
C LEU A 310 -17.37 -0.79 10.58
N HIS A 311 -18.55 -0.77 11.17
CA HIS A 311 -19.53 0.31 10.96
C HIS A 311 -18.94 1.68 11.32
N ASP A 312 -18.38 1.82 12.52
CA ASP A 312 -17.81 3.08 13.01
C ASP A 312 -16.59 3.54 12.21
N SER A 313 -15.86 2.59 11.59
CA SER A 313 -14.72 2.93 10.75
C SER A 313 -15.10 3.57 9.42
N TYR A 314 -16.26 3.19 8.84
CA TYR A 314 -16.54 3.56 7.44
C TYR A 314 -17.94 4.15 7.21
N PHE A 315 -18.91 3.94 8.11
CA PHE A 315 -20.33 4.27 7.87
C PHE A 315 -20.95 5.18 8.94
N ASP A 316 -20.17 5.60 9.93
CA ASP A 316 -20.64 6.45 11.03
C ASP A 316 -21.05 7.85 10.56
N VAL A 317 -20.27 8.45 9.63
CA VAL A 317 -20.51 9.82 9.15
C VAL A 317 -21.63 9.90 8.11
N TYR A 318 -21.62 8.98 7.14
CA TYR A 318 -22.60 8.94 6.05
C TYR A 318 -23.32 7.59 6.07
N PRO A 319 -24.58 7.52 6.48
CA PRO A 319 -25.32 6.26 6.55
C PRO A 319 -25.32 5.51 5.21
N LYS A 320 -24.82 4.26 5.22
CA LYS A 320 -24.69 3.37 4.05
C LYS A 320 -23.73 3.84 2.96
N VAL A 321 -22.95 4.89 3.18
CA VAL A 321 -21.94 5.36 2.26
C VAL A 321 -20.57 5.18 2.93
N TRP A 322 -19.68 4.49 2.24
CA TRP A 322 -18.31 4.29 2.70
C TRP A 322 -17.54 5.62 2.69
N ARG A 323 -17.07 6.04 3.85
CA ARG A 323 -16.11 7.13 4.00
C ARG A 323 -14.71 6.55 4.13
N HIS A 324 -13.78 6.99 3.26
CA HIS A 324 -12.43 6.44 3.28
C HIS A 324 -11.47 7.19 4.21
N GLY A 325 -11.69 8.46 4.41
CA GLY A 325 -10.81 9.31 5.22
C GLY A 325 -9.68 9.94 4.42
N ASP A 326 -9.91 10.23 3.14
CA ASP A 326 -9.02 10.98 2.26
C ASP A 326 -9.72 12.20 1.70
N TRP A 327 -8.97 13.30 1.50
CA TRP A 327 -9.41 14.42 0.69
C TRP A 327 -9.17 14.15 -0.79
N ILE A 328 -10.22 14.28 -1.59
CA ILE A 328 -10.18 14.08 -3.05
C ILE A 328 -10.84 15.25 -3.78
N GLU A 329 -10.30 15.62 -4.92
CA GLU A 329 -10.99 16.39 -5.94
C GLU A 329 -11.23 15.48 -7.14
N ILE A 330 -12.47 15.45 -7.63
CA ILE A 330 -12.79 14.86 -8.93
C ILE A 330 -12.83 16.00 -9.94
N THR A 331 -11.96 15.96 -10.92
CA THR A 331 -11.87 17.02 -11.94
C THR A 331 -13.04 16.95 -12.92
N HIS A 332 -13.33 18.06 -13.61
CA HIS A 332 -14.40 18.12 -14.62
C HIS A 332 -14.21 17.13 -15.78
N ASP A 333 -12.97 16.71 -16.04
CA ASP A 333 -12.62 15.72 -17.07
C ASP A 333 -12.68 14.28 -16.54
N GLY A 334 -12.99 14.09 -15.25
CA GLY A 334 -13.12 12.78 -14.60
C GLY A 334 -11.84 12.20 -14.02
N GLY A 335 -10.74 12.93 -14.09
CA GLY A 335 -9.51 12.67 -13.32
C GLY A 335 -9.70 12.95 -11.84
N SER A 336 -8.66 12.76 -11.04
CA SER A 336 -8.73 13.00 -9.61
C SER A 336 -7.39 13.40 -9.02
N VAL A 337 -7.45 14.23 -7.99
CA VAL A 337 -6.30 14.62 -7.15
C VAL A 337 -6.57 14.20 -5.71
N ILE A 338 -5.61 13.54 -5.08
CA ILE A 338 -5.66 13.21 -3.65
C ILE A 338 -4.80 14.22 -2.90
N TYR A 339 -5.39 14.83 -1.87
CA TYR A 339 -4.74 15.84 -1.03
C TYR A 339 -4.25 15.27 0.31
N GLY A 340 -4.44 13.97 0.54
CA GLY A 340 -4.01 13.27 1.76
C GLY A 340 -5.16 12.88 2.66
N ARG A 341 -4.85 12.51 3.92
CA ARG A 341 -5.83 12.00 4.88
C ARG A 341 -6.74 13.11 5.40
N SER A 342 -8.06 12.85 5.41
CA SER A 342 -9.05 13.75 6.01
C SER A 342 -9.19 13.52 7.51
N ASP A 343 -8.90 12.31 7.98
CA ASP A 343 -8.90 11.93 9.40
C ASP A 343 -7.62 12.35 10.15
N ALA A 344 -6.58 12.75 9.43
CA ALA A 344 -5.35 13.34 9.97
C ALA A 344 -5.28 14.87 9.76
N THR A 345 -6.43 15.53 9.59
CA THR A 345 -6.49 16.97 9.39
C THR A 345 -6.28 17.70 10.71
N ILE A 346 -5.30 18.60 10.74
CA ILE A 346 -5.04 19.48 11.86
C ILE A 346 -6.04 20.64 11.83
N ASN A 347 -6.82 20.78 12.91
CA ASN A 347 -7.82 21.82 13.03
C ASN A 347 -7.35 22.88 14.05
N ARG A 348 -6.94 24.05 13.58
CA ARG A 348 -6.43 25.12 14.45
C ARG A 348 -7.19 26.43 14.20
N LYS A 349 -7.94 26.89 15.23
CA LYS A 349 -8.67 28.18 15.21
C LYS A 349 -9.50 28.38 13.92
N GLY A 350 -10.09 27.29 13.39
CA GLY A 350 -10.89 27.34 12.17
C GLY A 350 -10.09 27.16 10.87
N LEU A 351 -8.77 27.10 10.91
CA LEU A 351 -7.92 26.67 9.79
C LEU A 351 -7.83 25.13 9.83
N ARG A 352 -8.17 24.53 8.69
CA ARG A 352 -7.97 23.10 8.42
C ARG A 352 -6.72 22.96 7.55
N LEU A 353 -5.71 22.27 8.06
CA LEU A 353 -4.48 21.94 7.33
C LEU A 353 -4.37 20.42 7.26
N GLY A 354 -4.30 19.88 6.06
CA GLY A 354 -3.94 18.48 5.87
C GLY A 354 -2.49 18.24 6.30
N SER A 355 -2.22 17.17 7.03
CA SER A 355 -0.83 16.81 7.36
C SER A 355 0.05 16.69 6.11
N SER A 356 -0.52 16.24 4.97
CA SER A 356 0.16 16.16 3.68
C SER A 356 0.63 17.50 3.13
N GLU A 357 -0.12 18.58 3.34
CA GLU A 357 0.30 19.94 2.93
C GLU A 357 1.53 20.41 3.70
N ILE A 358 1.57 20.04 4.99
CA ILE A 358 2.73 20.34 5.84
C ILE A 358 3.93 19.49 5.40
N TYR A 359 3.73 18.20 5.12
CA TYR A 359 4.78 17.33 4.59
C TYR A 359 5.36 17.89 3.29
N GLN A 360 4.52 18.26 2.33
CA GLN A 360 4.98 18.85 1.07
C GLN A 360 5.80 20.12 1.28
N ALA A 361 5.34 21.02 2.16
CA ALA A 361 6.04 22.27 2.44
C ALA A 361 7.40 22.04 3.13
N VAL A 362 7.45 21.12 4.09
CA VAL A 362 8.65 20.84 4.89
C VAL A 362 9.65 19.98 4.12
N GLU A 363 9.18 18.90 3.49
CA GLU A 363 10.02 17.97 2.72
C GLU A 363 10.47 18.53 1.37
N GLY A 364 9.86 19.63 0.89
CA GLY A 364 10.37 20.42 -0.23
C GLY A 364 11.71 21.14 0.07
N LEU A 365 12.12 21.23 1.34
CA LEU A 365 13.38 21.88 1.73
C LEU A 365 14.55 20.88 1.62
N ASP A 366 15.60 21.26 0.91
CA ASP A 366 16.79 20.40 0.68
C ASP A 366 17.47 19.92 1.99
N ALA A 367 17.31 20.67 3.08
CA ALA A 367 17.90 20.35 4.38
C ALA A 367 17.10 19.30 5.18
N ILE A 368 15.89 18.95 4.75
CA ILE A 368 15.00 18.03 5.45
C ILE A 368 14.99 16.70 4.71
N MET A 369 15.41 15.64 5.40
CA MET A 369 15.43 14.28 4.84
C MET A 369 14.10 13.53 5.03
N ASP A 370 13.43 13.79 6.15
CA ASP A 370 12.16 13.17 6.54
C ASP A 370 11.48 14.04 7.60
N SER A 371 10.16 13.98 7.71
CA SER A 371 9.40 14.74 8.68
C SER A 371 8.26 13.92 9.28
N LEU A 372 7.85 14.25 10.49
CA LEU A 372 6.70 13.69 11.18
C LEU A 372 5.79 14.81 11.67
N VAL A 373 4.61 14.91 11.10
CA VAL A 373 3.58 15.85 11.54
C VAL A 373 2.70 15.20 12.59
N VAL A 374 2.68 15.79 13.77
CA VAL A 374 1.86 15.33 14.89
C VAL A 374 1.04 16.50 15.42
N ASP A 375 -0.28 16.35 15.45
CA ASP A 375 -1.15 17.32 16.14
C ASP A 375 -1.26 16.93 17.61
N LEU A 376 -0.60 17.75 18.47
CA LEU A 376 -0.60 17.54 19.90
C LEU A 376 -1.50 18.59 20.57
N GLU A 377 -2.76 18.24 20.76
CA GLU A 377 -3.62 18.89 21.76
C GLU A 377 -3.45 18.17 23.09
N PHE A 378 -2.64 18.70 23.99
CA PHE A 378 -2.40 18.07 25.27
C PHE A 378 -2.68 19.03 26.43
N LEU A 379 -3.54 18.61 27.37
CA LEU A 379 -3.86 19.33 28.62
C LEU A 379 -4.37 20.77 28.43
N GLY A 380 -5.07 21.07 27.32
CA GLY A 380 -5.62 22.41 27.08
C GLY A 380 -4.56 23.46 26.68
N HIS A 381 -3.38 23.04 26.32
CA HIS A 381 -2.35 23.90 25.74
C HIS A 381 -2.39 23.84 24.22
N ASP A 382 -2.27 25.03 23.59
CA ASP A 382 -2.10 25.10 22.13
C ASP A 382 -0.79 24.40 21.73
N SER A 383 -0.82 23.54 20.71
CA SER A 383 0.41 23.00 20.13
C SER A 383 1.13 24.09 19.34
N PHE A 384 2.44 24.02 19.33
CA PHE A 384 3.28 24.89 18.52
C PHE A 384 3.67 24.15 17.24
N MET A 385 3.67 24.89 16.13
CA MET A 385 4.41 24.49 14.94
C MET A 385 5.78 25.18 15.08
N PRO A 386 6.87 24.44 15.33
CA PRO A 386 8.20 25.06 15.46
C PRO A 386 8.68 25.63 14.13
#